data_66e7f561378df97371d5c7695d47dca0
#
_entry.id   66e7f561378df97371d5c7695d47dca0
#
_cell.length_a   1.000
_cell.length_b   1.000
_cell.length_c   1.000
_cell.angle_alpha   90.00
_cell.angle_beta   90.00
_cell.angle_gamma   90.00
#
_symmetry.space_group_name_H-M   'P 1'
#
loop_
_entity.id
_entity.type
_entity.pdbx_description
1 polymer ?
#
loop_
_entity_poly.entity_id
_entity_poly.type
_entity_poly.pdbx_seq_one_letter_code
_entity_poly.pdbx_strand_id
1 'polypeptide(L)'
;MAILERLAEMQNATGKNRVVMVLDGMGVAVMKKLLDTDGFFYRHLTDTETAIIPATTVAATTAYRTGKMPWETGFIGWSQYFSETDEVIEIFLNRNLYTGELSKMLQHTNTLPSKTIVETMNDKGLRAFEVMPAFAPGGFDTFDAWLDRIVELCNTETDAYIYAYWPEPDSAMHDNGINNPIPKNLLREMEQKIENAIGQIHNKTEFLITADHGHKEIEHLFIEDYPDIAKCLMHPLSLESRCVSLFIKPEYVQKFPELFNKHFGKWFKLVTKTEFETTYLHAEQPIRFIGDFVALATDKYDLKQRSDTIILKSHHAGITPDELEIPIIKINRLIDCNFII
;
A
#
# COMPACT_ATOMS: atom_id res chain seq x y z
N MET A 1 -6.05 6.70 -9.78
CA MET A 1 -5.93 8.16 -10.00
C MET A 1 -6.86 8.96 -9.09
N ALA A 2 -8.12 8.57 -8.92
CA ALA A 2 -9.08 9.33 -8.08
C ALA A 2 -8.62 9.52 -6.62
N ILE A 3 -7.97 8.54 -6.01
CA ILE A 3 -7.43 8.71 -4.65
C ILE A 3 -6.40 9.86 -4.57
N LEU A 4 -5.49 10.00 -5.53
CA LEU A 4 -4.52 11.12 -5.51
C LEU A 4 -5.21 12.47 -5.69
N GLU A 5 -6.32 12.55 -6.42
CA GLU A 5 -7.14 13.77 -6.52
C GLU A 5 -7.77 14.11 -5.17
N ARG A 6 -8.31 13.11 -4.44
CA ARG A 6 -8.84 13.31 -3.07
C ARG A 6 -7.74 13.81 -2.11
N LEU A 7 -6.53 13.26 -2.21
CA LEU A 7 -5.40 13.71 -1.40
C LEU A 7 -4.99 15.15 -1.77
N ALA A 8 -5.00 15.50 -3.06
CA ALA A 8 -4.72 16.86 -3.52
C ALA A 8 -5.77 17.87 -3.04
N GLU A 9 -7.05 17.48 -2.98
CA GLU A 9 -8.10 18.32 -2.35
C GLU A 9 -7.75 18.63 -0.90
N MET A 10 -7.32 17.63 -0.11
CA MET A 10 -6.90 17.82 1.29
C MET A 10 -5.68 18.73 1.41
N GLN A 11 -4.71 18.64 0.51
CA GLN A 11 -3.52 19.51 0.50
C GLN A 11 -3.86 20.98 0.22
N ASN A 12 -4.82 21.24 -0.66
CA ASN A 12 -5.18 22.57 -1.12
C ASN A 12 -6.25 23.26 -0.27
N ALA A 13 -6.92 22.54 0.63
CA ALA A 13 -7.89 23.13 1.55
C ALA A 13 -7.18 24.06 2.54
N THR A 14 -7.86 25.11 3.01
CA THR A 14 -7.31 26.11 3.94
C THR A 14 -8.31 26.44 5.06
N GLY A 15 -7.83 27.11 6.12
CA GLY A 15 -8.65 27.58 7.23
C GLY A 15 -9.05 26.50 8.23
N LYS A 16 -8.42 25.34 8.19
CA LYS A 16 -8.58 24.20 9.12
C LYS A 16 -7.38 23.27 9.04
N ASN A 17 -7.16 22.46 10.06
CA ASN A 17 -6.23 21.35 9.96
C ASN A 17 -6.80 20.25 9.03
N ARG A 18 -5.93 19.57 8.33
CA ARG A 18 -6.26 18.51 7.36
C ARG A 18 -5.41 17.29 7.66
N VAL A 19 -6.06 16.22 8.04
CA VAL A 19 -5.40 14.96 8.38
C VAL A 19 -5.74 13.91 7.33
N VAL A 20 -4.74 13.41 6.64
CA VAL A 20 -4.83 12.19 5.83
C VAL A 20 -4.31 11.04 6.67
N MET A 21 -5.17 10.12 7.05
CA MET A 21 -4.85 8.95 7.86
C MET A 21 -4.95 7.70 6.99
N VAL A 22 -3.84 6.98 6.85
CA VAL A 22 -3.76 5.74 6.07
C VAL A 22 -3.57 4.58 7.05
N LEU A 23 -4.54 3.66 7.09
CA LEU A 23 -4.49 2.42 7.85
C LEU A 23 -4.21 1.28 6.87
N ASP A 24 -3.01 0.72 6.95
CA ASP A 24 -2.50 -0.26 5.98
C ASP A 24 -3.42 -1.48 5.88
N GLY A 25 -3.74 -1.87 4.65
CA GLY A 25 -4.55 -3.04 4.37
C GLY A 25 -6.04 -2.94 4.73
N MET A 26 -6.52 -1.79 5.26
CA MET A 26 -7.92 -1.60 5.66
C MET A 26 -8.86 -1.35 4.47
N GLY A 27 -8.83 -2.21 3.45
CA GLY A 27 -9.75 -2.12 2.32
C GLY A 27 -11.22 -2.36 2.69
N VAL A 28 -12.12 -2.06 1.76
CA VAL A 28 -13.58 -2.16 1.96
C VAL A 28 -14.01 -3.58 2.36
N ALA A 29 -13.43 -4.61 1.72
CA ALA A 29 -13.72 -6.01 2.05
C ALA A 29 -13.29 -6.38 3.48
N VAL A 30 -12.15 -5.85 3.93
CA VAL A 30 -11.64 -6.02 5.31
C VAL A 30 -12.59 -5.34 6.30
N MET A 31 -13.00 -4.10 6.06
CA MET A 31 -13.98 -3.40 6.88
C MET A 31 -15.29 -4.18 7.00
N LYS A 32 -15.85 -4.65 5.87
CA LYS A 32 -17.09 -5.45 5.84
C LYS A 32 -17.00 -6.72 6.69
N LYS A 33 -15.83 -7.29 6.80
CA LYS A 33 -15.61 -8.56 7.50
C LYS A 33 -15.32 -8.39 8.98
N LEU A 34 -14.58 -7.35 9.35
CA LEU A 34 -14.00 -7.20 10.67
C LEU A 34 -14.74 -6.18 11.57
N LEU A 35 -15.39 -5.17 10.97
CA LEU A 35 -16.09 -4.11 11.69
C LEU A 35 -17.61 -4.29 11.70
N ASP A 36 -18.25 -3.64 12.64
CA ASP A 36 -19.70 -3.58 12.71
C ASP A 36 -20.23 -2.46 11.79
N THR A 37 -21.31 -2.73 11.05
CA THR A 37 -21.85 -1.80 10.04
C THR A 37 -22.47 -0.52 10.62
N ASP A 38 -22.64 -0.44 11.91
CA ASP A 38 -23.07 0.74 12.68
C ASP A 38 -21.88 1.41 13.41
N GLY A 39 -20.63 0.90 13.21
CA GLY A 39 -19.38 1.41 13.77
C GLY A 39 -19.03 2.81 13.29
N PHE A 40 -18.00 3.38 13.91
CA PHE A 40 -17.57 4.77 13.66
C PHE A 40 -17.14 4.97 12.20
N PHE A 41 -16.35 4.08 11.63
CA PHE A 41 -15.90 4.21 10.24
C PHE A 41 -17.06 4.14 9.25
N TYR A 42 -18.01 3.21 9.45
CA TYR A 42 -19.19 3.10 8.57
C TYR A 42 -20.10 4.31 8.62
N ARG A 43 -20.28 4.93 9.80
CA ARG A 43 -21.08 6.17 9.94
C ARG A 43 -20.49 7.34 9.15
N HIS A 44 -19.18 7.31 8.85
CA HIS A 44 -18.46 8.36 8.15
C HIS A 44 -17.94 7.94 6.76
N LEU A 45 -18.25 6.72 6.34
CA LEU A 45 -17.91 6.24 4.99
C LEU A 45 -18.74 6.99 3.96
N THR A 46 -18.07 7.78 3.12
CA THR A 46 -18.72 8.64 2.14
C THR A 46 -18.63 8.09 0.72
N ASP A 47 -17.57 7.33 0.43
CA ASP A 47 -17.29 6.82 -0.90
C ASP A 47 -16.30 5.65 -0.83
N THR A 48 -16.04 5.03 -1.97
CA THR A 48 -14.96 4.06 -2.16
C THR A 48 -14.15 4.42 -3.39
N GLU A 49 -12.86 4.15 -3.39
CA GLU A 49 -11.98 4.40 -4.53
C GLU A 49 -11.19 3.14 -4.88
N THR A 50 -10.55 3.15 -6.04
CA THR A 50 -9.62 2.09 -6.43
C THR A 50 -8.22 2.41 -5.92
N ALA A 51 -7.58 1.46 -5.26
CA ALA A 51 -6.18 1.54 -4.84
C ALA A 51 -5.23 1.81 -6.01
N ILE A 52 -4.06 2.34 -5.72
CA ILE A 52 -2.95 2.44 -6.68
C ILE A 52 -2.55 1.01 -7.09
N ILE A 53 -2.32 0.78 -8.37
CA ILE A 53 -1.85 -0.53 -8.88
C ILE A 53 -0.34 -0.49 -9.13
N PRO A 54 0.37 -1.51 -8.67
CA PRO A 54 -0.05 -2.65 -7.82
C PRO A 54 -0.58 -2.19 -6.47
N ALA A 55 -1.59 -2.91 -5.95
CA ALA A 55 -2.21 -2.62 -4.66
C ALA A 55 -1.31 -3.10 -3.51
N THR A 56 -0.22 -2.39 -3.30
CA THR A 56 0.85 -2.72 -2.36
C THR A 56 1.36 -1.47 -1.65
N THR A 57 1.78 -1.64 -0.41
CA THR A 57 2.27 -0.57 0.47
C THR A 57 3.35 0.29 -0.20
N VAL A 58 4.34 -0.34 -0.86
CA VAL A 58 5.45 0.40 -1.51
C VAL A 58 4.94 1.36 -2.58
N ALA A 59 4.07 0.90 -3.48
CA ALA A 59 3.55 1.72 -4.56
C ALA A 59 2.58 2.80 -4.04
N ALA A 60 1.60 2.40 -3.23
CA ALA A 60 0.52 3.28 -2.80
C ALA A 60 0.99 4.33 -1.79
N THR A 61 1.73 3.95 -0.73
CA THR A 61 2.19 4.93 0.28
C THR A 61 3.22 5.90 -0.31
N THR A 62 4.08 5.44 -1.23
CA THR A 62 4.98 6.34 -1.96
C THR A 62 4.20 7.34 -2.83
N ALA A 63 3.17 6.87 -3.55
CA ALA A 63 2.31 7.74 -4.34
C ALA A 63 1.56 8.76 -3.45
N TYR A 64 1.04 8.35 -2.31
CA TYR A 64 0.33 9.24 -1.37
C TYR A 64 1.24 10.30 -0.77
N ARG A 65 2.48 9.94 -0.44
CA ARG A 65 3.47 10.87 0.13
C ARG A 65 4.07 11.83 -0.89
N THR A 66 4.16 11.44 -2.16
CA THR A 66 4.82 12.24 -3.20
C THR A 66 3.86 12.92 -4.16
N GLY A 67 2.60 12.47 -4.23
CA GLY A 67 1.63 12.89 -5.24
C GLY A 67 1.94 12.37 -6.64
N LYS A 68 2.84 11.39 -6.77
CA LYS A 68 3.31 10.84 -8.05
C LYS A 68 2.88 9.39 -8.22
N MET A 69 2.64 9.00 -9.46
CA MET A 69 2.31 7.62 -9.79
C MET A 69 3.53 6.68 -9.64
N PRO A 70 3.33 5.36 -9.43
CA PRO A 70 4.43 4.40 -9.30
C PRO A 70 5.43 4.41 -10.45
N TRP A 71 4.98 4.64 -11.68
CA TRP A 71 5.86 4.73 -12.85
C TRP A 71 6.79 5.97 -12.83
N GLU A 72 6.37 7.08 -12.17
CA GLU A 72 7.19 8.28 -11.99
C GLU A 72 8.21 8.10 -10.86
N THR A 73 7.83 7.39 -9.80
CA THR A 73 8.70 7.16 -8.64
C THR A 73 9.66 5.99 -8.85
N GLY A 74 9.28 5.03 -9.70
CA GLY A 74 9.98 3.76 -9.86
C GLY A 74 9.78 2.77 -8.70
N PHE A 75 8.96 3.13 -7.70
CA PHE A 75 8.59 2.24 -6.59
C PHE A 75 7.27 1.54 -6.93
N ILE A 76 7.36 0.30 -7.44
CA ILE A 76 6.23 -0.39 -8.07
C ILE A 76 5.73 -1.54 -7.22
N GLY A 77 6.60 -2.25 -6.53
CA GLY A 77 6.25 -3.40 -5.70
C GLY A 77 7.20 -3.56 -4.53
N TRP A 78 6.87 -4.47 -3.62
CA TRP A 78 7.69 -4.77 -2.45
C TRP A 78 9.11 -5.15 -2.82
N SER A 79 9.27 -5.96 -3.87
CA SER A 79 10.57 -6.37 -4.38
C SER A 79 10.72 -6.04 -5.86
N GLN A 80 11.89 -5.62 -6.30
CA GLN A 80 12.18 -5.29 -7.70
C GLN A 80 13.50 -5.92 -8.14
N TYR A 81 13.56 -6.39 -9.40
CA TYR A 81 14.78 -6.91 -9.97
C TYR A 81 15.67 -5.78 -10.51
N PHE A 82 16.93 -5.78 -10.10
CA PHE A 82 17.96 -4.82 -10.52
C PHE A 82 19.02 -5.53 -11.31
N SER A 83 19.08 -5.27 -12.61
CA SER A 83 20.06 -5.89 -13.52
C SER A 83 21.51 -5.49 -13.24
N GLU A 84 21.72 -4.33 -12.61
CA GLU A 84 23.05 -3.80 -12.27
C GLU A 84 23.79 -4.67 -11.24
N THR A 85 23.06 -5.31 -10.37
CA THR A 85 23.61 -6.19 -9.31
C THR A 85 23.16 -7.63 -9.42
N ASP A 86 22.24 -7.92 -10.36
CA ASP A 86 21.57 -9.22 -10.51
C ASP A 86 20.87 -9.66 -9.21
N GLU A 87 20.13 -8.72 -8.60
CA GLU A 87 19.43 -8.93 -7.33
C GLU A 87 17.94 -8.61 -7.45
N VAL A 88 17.11 -9.36 -6.70
CA VAL A 88 15.73 -8.95 -6.36
C VAL A 88 15.76 -8.32 -4.97
N ILE A 89 15.47 -7.03 -4.89
CA ILE A 89 15.64 -6.22 -3.69
C ILE A 89 14.29 -5.86 -3.11
N GLU A 90 14.08 -6.13 -1.82
CA GLU A 90 12.98 -5.59 -1.03
C GLU A 90 13.21 -4.09 -0.84
N ILE A 91 12.35 -3.28 -1.44
CA ILE A 91 12.59 -1.84 -1.64
C ILE A 91 12.74 -1.08 -0.32
N PHE A 92 11.83 -1.29 0.63
CA PHE A 92 11.87 -0.57 1.91
C PHE A 92 12.91 -1.14 2.90
N LEU A 93 13.34 -2.39 2.70
CA LEU A 93 14.30 -3.05 3.60
C LEU A 93 15.75 -3.00 3.07
N ASN A 94 15.93 -2.63 1.80
CA ASN A 94 17.22 -2.60 1.11
C ASN A 94 18.00 -3.92 1.25
N ARG A 95 17.30 -5.02 1.07
CA ARG A 95 17.80 -6.37 1.30
C ARG A 95 17.41 -7.26 0.13
N ASN A 96 18.29 -8.19 -0.25
CA ASN A 96 17.96 -9.19 -1.25
C ASN A 96 16.87 -10.14 -0.72
N LEU A 97 15.76 -10.27 -1.45
CA LEU A 97 14.59 -11.08 -1.08
C LEU A 97 14.94 -12.55 -0.82
N TYR A 98 15.86 -13.11 -1.60
CA TYR A 98 16.15 -14.55 -1.59
C TYR A 98 17.33 -14.95 -0.71
N THR A 99 18.25 -14.03 -0.42
CA THR A 99 19.41 -14.31 0.44
C THR A 99 19.29 -13.67 1.81
N GLY A 100 18.45 -12.64 1.97
CA GLY A 100 18.32 -11.87 3.20
C GLY A 100 19.49 -10.90 3.46
N GLU A 101 20.49 -10.88 2.58
CA GLU A 101 21.67 -10.01 2.74
C GLU A 101 21.33 -8.57 2.33
N LEU A 102 22.03 -7.59 2.93
CA LEU A 102 21.93 -6.20 2.52
C LEU A 102 22.32 -6.04 1.05
N SER A 103 21.47 -5.34 0.31
CA SER A 103 21.74 -5.10 -1.12
C SER A 103 22.97 -4.26 -1.35
N LYS A 104 23.65 -4.54 -2.47
CA LYS A 104 24.75 -3.70 -3.00
C LYS A 104 24.25 -2.36 -3.51
N MET A 105 22.95 -2.19 -3.71
CA MET A 105 22.29 -0.98 -4.22
C MET A 105 21.87 0.02 -3.13
N LEU A 106 22.60 0.08 -2.00
CA LEU A 106 22.29 0.88 -0.79
C LEU A 106 21.78 2.32 -1.02
N GLN A 107 22.09 2.92 -2.15
CA GLN A 107 21.77 4.33 -2.41
C GLN A 107 20.35 4.56 -2.98
N HIS A 108 19.66 3.52 -3.44
CA HIS A 108 18.40 3.70 -4.18
C HIS A 108 17.13 3.36 -3.36
N THR A 109 17.26 2.68 -2.26
CA THR A 109 16.12 2.08 -1.57
C THR A 109 15.73 2.72 -0.24
N ASN A 110 16.64 3.44 0.42
CA ASN A 110 16.37 4.07 1.72
C ASN A 110 15.85 5.52 1.65
N THR A 111 15.76 6.10 0.45
CA THR A 111 15.22 7.45 0.26
C THR A 111 14.10 7.40 -0.75
N LEU A 112 13.01 8.09 -0.46
CA LEU A 112 11.97 8.30 -1.45
C LEU A 112 12.57 8.95 -2.70
N PRO A 113 12.15 8.51 -3.90
CA PRO A 113 12.75 9.00 -5.16
C PRO A 113 12.42 10.46 -5.47
N SER A 114 11.59 11.09 -4.64
CA SER A 114 11.14 12.48 -4.79
C SER A 114 10.85 13.08 -3.41
N LYS A 115 10.92 14.39 -3.31
CA LYS A 115 10.43 15.11 -2.13
C LYS A 115 8.98 14.74 -1.84
N THR A 116 8.67 14.59 -0.57
CA THR A 116 7.29 14.38 -0.14
C THR A 116 6.47 15.67 -0.28
N ILE A 117 5.16 15.51 -0.24
CA ILE A 117 4.21 16.63 -0.17
C ILE A 117 4.50 17.49 1.06
N VAL A 118 4.75 16.85 2.20
CA VAL A 118 5.08 17.53 3.46
C VAL A 118 6.35 18.37 3.33
N GLU A 119 7.42 17.81 2.77
CA GLU A 119 8.65 18.55 2.49
C GLU A 119 8.41 19.74 1.53
N THR A 120 7.64 19.49 0.47
CA THR A 120 7.30 20.52 -0.52
C THR A 120 6.46 21.65 0.08
N MET A 121 5.52 21.34 0.96
CA MET A 121 4.72 22.34 1.67
C MET A 121 5.57 23.16 2.64
N ASN A 122 6.43 22.49 3.42
CA ASN A 122 7.34 23.16 4.35
C ASN A 122 8.34 24.08 3.64
N ASP A 123 8.86 23.71 2.47
CA ASP A 123 9.73 24.56 1.63
C ASP A 123 9.01 25.84 1.18
N LYS A 124 7.69 25.81 1.06
CA LYS A 124 6.84 26.98 0.74
C LYS A 124 6.41 27.77 1.98
N GLY A 125 6.89 27.41 3.17
CA GLY A 125 6.54 28.05 4.43
C GLY A 125 5.15 27.67 4.98
N LEU A 126 4.53 26.61 4.44
CA LEU A 126 3.28 26.03 4.96
C LEU A 126 3.58 25.06 6.10
N ARG A 127 2.62 24.86 6.99
CA ARG A 127 2.76 23.93 8.11
C ARG A 127 2.32 22.53 7.67
N ALA A 128 3.26 21.59 7.60
CA ALA A 128 2.97 20.21 7.22
C ALA A 128 3.81 19.22 8.02
N PHE A 129 3.22 18.05 8.36
CA PHE A 129 3.81 17.05 9.24
C PHE A 129 3.58 15.64 8.70
N GLU A 130 4.55 14.76 8.91
CA GLU A 130 4.37 13.32 8.79
C GLU A 130 4.34 12.70 10.19
N VAL A 131 3.36 11.83 10.46
CA VAL A 131 3.24 11.05 11.69
C VAL A 131 3.32 9.58 11.31
N MET A 132 4.48 8.97 11.55
CA MET A 132 4.86 7.66 11.03
C MET A 132 5.14 6.67 12.18
N PRO A 133 5.07 5.34 11.93
CA PRO A 133 5.49 4.35 12.92
C PRO A 133 7.01 4.28 13.08
N ALA A 134 7.49 3.55 14.07
CA ALA A 134 8.88 3.50 14.54
C ALA A 134 9.94 3.15 13.49
N PHE A 135 9.58 2.51 12.40
CA PHE A 135 10.54 2.24 11.32
C PHE A 135 10.97 3.51 10.56
N ALA A 136 10.20 4.60 10.65
CA ALA A 136 10.57 5.88 10.09
C ALA A 136 11.36 6.72 11.13
N PRO A 137 12.33 7.55 10.69
CA PRO A 137 13.06 8.43 11.59
C PRO A 137 12.12 9.33 12.41
N GLY A 138 12.20 9.26 13.74
CA GLY A 138 11.32 10.01 14.63
C GLY A 138 9.88 9.48 14.74
N GLY A 139 9.65 8.27 14.26
CA GLY A 139 8.33 7.61 14.33
C GLY A 139 7.99 7.06 15.71
N PHE A 140 6.79 6.52 15.84
CA PHE A 140 6.16 6.12 17.10
C PHE A 140 6.08 4.59 17.23
N ASP A 141 6.42 4.08 18.43
CA ASP A 141 6.43 2.64 18.73
C ASP A 141 5.02 2.07 19.01
N THR A 142 4.08 2.91 19.41
CA THR A 142 2.72 2.48 19.78
C THR A 142 1.67 3.29 19.05
N PHE A 143 0.52 2.64 18.79
CA PHE A 143 -0.62 3.28 18.18
C PHE A 143 -1.17 4.45 19.02
N ASP A 144 -1.15 4.32 20.34
CA ASP A 144 -1.60 5.37 21.25
C ASP A 144 -0.70 6.61 21.15
N ALA A 145 0.63 6.46 21.20
CA ALA A 145 1.56 7.58 21.04
C ALA A 145 1.46 8.24 19.66
N TRP A 146 1.20 7.46 18.62
CA TRP A 146 0.95 7.95 17.27
C TRP A 146 -0.34 8.79 17.20
N LEU A 147 -1.44 8.32 17.83
CA LEU A 147 -2.69 9.08 17.94
C LEU A 147 -2.52 10.36 18.77
N ASP A 148 -1.85 10.27 19.92
CA ASP A 148 -1.59 11.41 20.80
C ASP A 148 -0.85 12.54 20.05
N ARG A 149 0.11 12.18 19.19
CA ARG A 149 0.80 13.15 18.34
C ARG A 149 -0.12 13.82 17.32
N ILE A 150 -1.05 13.10 16.71
CA ILE A 150 -2.04 13.67 15.80
C ILE A 150 -2.95 14.63 16.54
N VAL A 151 -3.44 14.26 17.72
CA VAL A 151 -4.28 15.12 18.57
C VAL A 151 -3.52 16.39 19.00
N GLU A 152 -2.27 16.25 19.43
CA GLU A 152 -1.41 17.39 19.78
C GLU A 152 -1.28 18.36 18.60
N LEU A 153 -0.91 17.87 17.41
CA LEU A 153 -0.77 18.71 16.23
C LEU A 153 -2.09 19.41 15.88
N CYS A 154 -3.20 18.68 15.89
CA CYS A 154 -4.51 19.26 15.60
C CYS A 154 -4.92 20.33 16.61
N ASN A 155 -4.48 20.24 17.88
CA ASN A 155 -4.82 21.22 18.92
C ASN A 155 -3.85 22.40 18.98
N THR A 156 -2.63 22.25 18.49
CA THR A 156 -1.61 23.32 18.49
C THR A 156 -1.54 24.10 17.18
N GLU A 157 -1.89 23.47 16.06
CA GLU A 157 -1.91 24.09 14.74
C GLU A 157 -3.34 24.47 14.32
N THR A 158 -3.47 25.42 13.39
CA THR A 158 -4.79 25.92 12.94
C THR A 158 -5.03 25.76 11.44
N ASP A 159 -3.98 25.55 10.66
CA ASP A 159 -4.04 25.37 9.18
C ASP A 159 -2.91 24.45 8.73
N ALA A 160 -2.74 23.32 9.39
CA ALA A 160 -1.69 22.33 9.06
C ALA A 160 -2.21 21.21 8.17
N TYR A 161 -1.33 20.68 7.33
CA TYR A 161 -1.51 19.40 6.64
C TYR A 161 -0.76 18.31 7.41
N ILE A 162 -1.42 17.20 7.71
CA ILE A 162 -0.86 16.08 8.48
C ILE A 162 -1.08 14.81 7.67
N TYR A 163 0.01 14.15 7.25
CA TYR A 163 -0.02 12.81 6.70
C TYR A 163 0.34 11.81 7.80
N ALA A 164 -0.53 10.87 8.08
CA ALA A 164 -0.38 9.90 9.14
C ALA A 164 -0.56 8.48 8.59
N TYR A 165 0.41 7.60 8.80
CA TYR A 165 0.37 6.21 8.35
C TYR A 165 0.58 5.25 9.52
N TRP A 166 -0.18 4.15 9.54
CA TRP A 166 -0.03 3.07 10.51
C TRP A 166 -0.10 1.71 9.82
N PRO A 167 0.81 0.74 10.15
CA PRO A 167 0.98 -0.51 9.40
C PRO A 167 -0.04 -1.60 9.74
N GLU A 168 -1.02 -1.31 10.58
CA GLU A 168 -2.09 -2.23 10.93
C GLU A 168 -3.43 -1.77 10.30
N PRO A 169 -4.30 -2.73 9.97
CA PRO A 169 -4.31 -4.16 10.32
C PRO A 169 -3.52 -5.09 9.37
N ASP A 170 -2.78 -4.58 8.38
CA ASP A 170 -2.09 -5.36 7.36
C ASP A 170 -1.16 -6.42 7.98
N SER A 171 -0.23 -6.01 8.86
CA SER A 171 0.72 -6.93 9.50
C SER A 171 0.01 -8.05 10.27
N ALA A 172 -1.03 -7.71 11.03
CA ALA A 172 -1.81 -8.71 11.77
C ALA A 172 -2.54 -9.69 10.83
N MET A 173 -3.00 -9.23 9.66
CA MET A 173 -3.67 -10.08 8.67
C MET A 173 -2.67 -10.98 7.95
N HIS A 174 -1.50 -10.49 7.59
CA HIS A 174 -0.42 -11.30 7.02
C HIS A 174 -0.07 -12.50 7.92
N ASP A 175 0.12 -12.24 9.20
CA ASP A 175 0.53 -13.26 10.17
C ASP A 175 -0.58 -14.24 10.57
N ASN A 176 -1.81 -13.76 10.65
CA ASN A 176 -2.90 -14.54 11.24
C ASN A 176 -4.00 -14.93 10.24
N GLY A 177 -4.09 -14.26 9.10
CA GLY A 177 -5.22 -14.35 8.17
C GLY A 177 -6.40 -13.45 8.59
N ILE A 178 -7.16 -12.99 7.61
CA ILE A 178 -8.30 -12.06 7.84
C ILE A 178 -9.40 -12.70 8.68
N ASN A 179 -9.54 -14.05 8.60
CA ASN A 179 -10.58 -14.79 9.32
C ASN A 179 -10.28 -15.00 10.83
N ASN A 180 -9.06 -14.63 11.27
CA ASN A 180 -8.65 -14.81 12.65
C ASN A 180 -9.25 -13.72 13.56
N PRO A 181 -9.56 -14.03 14.82
CA PRO A 181 -10.02 -13.02 15.80
C PRO A 181 -9.00 -11.90 16.08
N ILE A 182 -7.68 -12.15 15.90
CA ILE A 182 -6.64 -11.16 16.21
C ILE A 182 -6.80 -9.88 15.38
N PRO A 183 -6.78 -9.90 14.02
CA PRO A 183 -6.96 -8.68 13.25
C PRO A 183 -8.33 -8.04 13.45
N LYS A 184 -9.38 -8.85 13.71
CA LYS A 184 -10.71 -8.34 14.02
C LYS A 184 -10.73 -7.51 15.30
N ASN A 185 -10.17 -8.04 16.38
CA ASN A 185 -10.14 -7.34 17.66
C ASN A 185 -9.25 -6.10 17.57
N LEU A 186 -8.10 -6.22 16.90
CA LEU A 186 -7.17 -5.11 16.67
C LEU A 186 -7.86 -3.96 15.93
N LEU A 187 -8.50 -4.22 14.79
CA LEU A 187 -9.11 -3.17 14.00
C LEU A 187 -10.29 -2.51 14.73
N ARG A 188 -11.07 -3.25 15.52
CA ARG A 188 -12.13 -2.68 16.37
C ARG A 188 -11.57 -1.79 17.47
N GLU A 189 -10.48 -2.20 18.09
CA GLU A 189 -9.78 -1.38 19.09
C GLU A 189 -9.23 -0.11 18.46
N MET A 190 -8.63 -0.20 17.27
CA MET A 190 -8.13 0.96 16.52
C MET A 190 -9.27 1.93 16.18
N GLU A 191 -10.40 1.43 15.68
CA GLU A 191 -11.59 2.25 15.38
C GLU A 191 -12.05 3.04 16.61
N GLN A 192 -12.18 2.37 17.76
CA GLN A 192 -12.59 3.02 19.01
C GLN A 192 -11.58 4.06 19.51
N LYS A 193 -10.28 3.75 19.41
CA LYS A 193 -9.22 4.69 19.80
C LYS A 193 -9.20 5.92 18.90
N ILE A 194 -9.40 5.75 17.59
CA ILE A 194 -9.50 6.85 16.63
C ILE A 194 -10.73 7.74 16.93
N GLU A 195 -11.90 7.15 17.17
CA GLU A 195 -13.10 7.90 17.56
C GLU A 195 -12.84 8.76 18.82
N ASN A 196 -12.24 8.16 19.85
CA ASN A 196 -11.88 8.84 21.08
C ASN A 196 -10.86 9.97 20.86
N ALA A 197 -9.83 9.72 20.06
CA ALA A 197 -8.79 10.72 19.75
C ALA A 197 -9.37 11.92 19.00
N ILE A 198 -10.21 11.69 17.99
CA ILE A 198 -10.90 12.76 17.26
C ILE A 198 -11.82 13.56 18.20
N GLY A 199 -12.43 12.90 19.19
CA GLY A 199 -13.24 13.56 20.23
C GLY A 199 -12.48 14.58 21.08
N GLN A 200 -11.17 14.45 21.21
CA GLN A 200 -10.29 15.34 21.99
C GLN A 200 -9.76 16.55 21.21
N ILE A 201 -10.10 16.66 19.93
CA ILE A 201 -9.63 17.76 19.08
C ILE A 201 -10.57 18.95 19.22
N HIS A 202 -9.98 20.12 19.48
CA HIS A 202 -10.69 21.38 19.73
C HIS A 202 -10.64 22.35 18.52
N ASN A 203 -9.61 22.26 17.68
CA ASN A 203 -9.50 23.10 16.50
C ASN A 203 -10.27 22.49 15.32
N LYS A 204 -10.69 23.37 14.39
CA LYS A 204 -11.30 22.92 13.13
C LYS A 204 -10.38 21.95 12.41
N THR A 205 -10.83 20.75 12.21
CA THR A 205 -10.03 19.69 11.58
C THR A 205 -10.90 18.83 10.66
N GLU A 206 -10.40 18.59 9.48
CA GLU A 206 -10.96 17.62 8.53
C GLU A 206 -10.08 16.41 8.46
N PHE A 207 -10.69 15.23 8.53
CA PHE A 207 -10.04 13.94 8.36
C PHE A 207 -10.48 13.28 7.06
N LEU A 208 -9.51 12.75 6.34
CA LEU A 208 -9.67 11.74 5.32
C LEU A 208 -8.97 10.47 5.81
N ILE A 209 -9.76 9.46 6.21
CA ILE A 209 -9.22 8.15 6.60
C ILE A 209 -9.43 7.21 5.43
N THR A 210 -8.38 6.49 5.03
CA THR A 210 -8.37 5.56 3.91
C THR A 210 -7.38 4.43 4.16
N ALA A 211 -7.24 3.55 3.18
CA ALA A 211 -6.21 2.52 3.12
C ALA A 211 -5.34 2.71 1.87
N ASP A 212 -4.24 2.05 1.80
CA ASP A 212 -3.40 1.95 0.60
C ASP A 212 -3.85 0.79 -0.31
N HIS A 213 -4.38 -0.29 0.27
CA HIS A 213 -4.99 -1.44 -0.41
C HIS A 213 -5.95 -2.19 0.51
N GLY A 214 -6.60 -3.21 -0.04
CA GLY A 214 -7.32 -4.22 0.74
C GLY A 214 -6.50 -5.49 0.91
N HIS A 215 -7.15 -6.59 1.31
CA HIS A 215 -6.48 -7.84 1.67
C HIS A 215 -7.31 -9.06 1.29
N LYS A 216 -6.65 -10.20 1.03
CA LYS A 216 -7.29 -11.47 0.66
C LYS A 216 -6.60 -12.66 1.34
N GLU A 217 -7.38 -13.62 1.84
CA GLU A 217 -6.89 -14.95 2.23
C GLU A 217 -6.27 -15.65 1.01
N ILE A 218 -5.11 -16.29 1.18
CA ILE A 218 -4.37 -16.88 0.08
C ILE A 218 -4.00 -18.34 0.29
N GLU A 219 -3.75 -19.02 -0.84
CA GLU A 219 -3.11 -20.32 -0.94
C GLU A 219 -1.88 -20.20 -1.85
N HIS A 220 -0.78 -20.88 -1.49
CA HIS A 220 0.49 -20.74 -2.18
C HIS A 220 0.64 -21.72 -3.36
N LEU A 221 1.10 -21.20 -4.49
CA LEU A 221 1.61 -21.95 -5.62
C LEU A 221 3.12 -21.71 -5.73
N PHE A 222 3.89 -22.79 -5.84
CA PHE A 222 5.34 -22.70 -5.97
C PHE A 222 5.75 -22.99 -7.41
N ILE A 223 6.54 -22.08 -7.99
CA ILE A 223 6.95 -22.17 -9.40
C ILE A 223 7.74 -23.46 -9.70
N GLU A 224 8.45 -23.99 -8.70
CA GLU A 224 9.23 -25.23 -8.83
C GLU A 224 8.36 -26.49 -9.01
N ASP A 225 7.07 -26.43 -8.65
CA ASP A 225 6.11 -27.51 -8.91
C ASP A 225 5.69 -27.58 -10.39
N TYR A 226 6.12 -26.59 -11.19
CA TYR A 226 5.83 -26.44 -12.61
C TYR A 226 7.15 -26.34 -13.42
N PRO A 227 7.91 -27.44 -13.55
CA PRO A 227 9.27 -27.41 -14.13
C PRO A 227 9.31 -26.93 -15.60
N ASP A 228 8.21 -27.08 -16.35
CA ASP A 228 8.07 -26.57 -17.71
C ASP A 228 7.88 -25.03 -17.74
N ILE A 229 7.43 -24.42 -16.66
CA ILE A 229 7.40 -22.96 -16.46
C ILE A 229 8.73 -22.47 -15.88
N ALA A 230 9.21 -23.10 -14.80
CA ALA A 230 10.43 -22.70 -14.10
C ALA A 230 11.64 -22.60 -15.04
N LYS A 231 11.81 -23.54 -15.97
CA LYS A 231 12.92 -23.52 -16.96
C LYS A 231 12.88 -22.31 -17.91
N CYS A 232 11.70 -21.68 -18.09
CA CYS A 232 11.54 -20.52 -18.97
C CYS A 232 12.04 -19.24 -18.34
N LEU A 233 12.11 -19.18 -17.00
CA LEU A 233 12.52 -17.99 -16.27
C LEU A 233 14.01 -17.72 -16.47
N MET A 234 14.33 -16.44 -16.72
CA MET A 234 15.70 -15.92 -16.81
C MET A 234 16.22 -15.44 -15.45
N HIS A 235 15.34 -14.86 -14.64
CA HIS A 235 15.63 -14.33 -13.31
C HIS A 235 14.59 -14.84 -12.30
N PRO A 236 14.86 -14.73 -11.00
CA PRO A 236 13.86 -15.01 -9.96
C PRO A 236 12.61 -14.14 -10.10
N LEU A 237 11.50 -14.57 -9.50
CA LEU A 237 10.25 -13.79 -9.43
C LEU A 237 10.48 -12.49 -8.69
N SER A 238 9.78 -11.43 -9.09
CA SER A 238 9.87 -10.12 -8.46
C SER A 238 8.54 -9.37 -8.50
N LEU A 239 8.47 -8.20 -7.93
CA LEU A 239 7.35 -7.35 -7.56
C LEU A 239 6.61 -7.90 -6.35
N GLU A 240 5.53 -8.60 -6.55
CA GLU A 240 4.68 -9.15 -5.50
C GLU A 240 4.30 -10.58 -5.86
N SER A 241 4.01 -11.42 -4.87
CA SER A 241 3.57 -12.80 -5.17
C SER A 241 2.17 -12.88 -5.81
N ARG A 242 1.42 -11.76 -5.81
CA ARG A 242 0.11 -11.64 -6.46
C ARG A 242 0.10 -10.69 -7.67
N CYS A 243 1.21 -10.01 -7.91
CA CYS A 243 1.49 -9.21 -9.11
C CYS A 243 2.93 -9.50 -9.54
N VAL A 244 3.13 -10.64 -10.19
CA VAL A 244 4.44 -11.24 -10.39
C VAL A 244 5.06 -10.77 -11.70
N SER A 245 6.23 -10.15 -11.63
CA SER A 245 7.05 -9.82 -12.79
C SER A 245 7.85 -11.03 -13.23
N LEU A 246 7.81 -11.33 -14.53
CA LEU A 246 8.36 -12.54 -15.14
C LEU A 246 9.33 -12.17 -16.27
N PHE A 247 10.61 -12.42 -16.04
CA PHE A 247 11.68 -12.28 -17.04
C PHE A 247 11.88 -13.63 -17.73
N ILE A 248 11.65 -13.70 -19.03
CA ILE A 248 11.61 -14.95 -19.78
C ILE A 248 12.81 -15.07 -20.71
N LYS A 249 13.43 -16.24 -20.74
CA LYS A 249 14.53 -16.52 -21.68
C LYS A 249 14.04 -16.34 -23.13
N PRO A 250 14.83 -15.70 -24.00
CA PRO A 250 14.40 -15.31 -25.35
C PRO A 250 13.75 -16.44 -26.18
N GLU A 251 14.27 -17.67 -26.06
CA GLU A 251 13.76 -18.83 -26.80
C GLU A 251 12.36 -19.30 -26.33
N TYR A 252 11.89 -18.80 -25.18
CA TYR A 252 10.58 -19.17 -24.64
C TYR A 252 9.52 -18.07 -24.74
N VAL A 253 9.87 -16.80 -24.98
CA VAL A 253 8.97 -15.66 -24.93
C VAL A 253 7.68 -15.87 -25.74
N GLN A 254 7.79 -16.37 -26.98
CA GLN A 254 6.62 -16.51 -27.83
C GLN A 254 5.63 -17.60 -27.36
N LYS A 255 6.11 -18.69 -26.78
CA LYS A 255 5.27 -19.81 -26.33
C LYS A 255 4.88 -19.72 -24.85
N PHE A 256 5.52 -18.83 -24.09
CA PHE A 256 5.30 -18.70 -22.66
C PHE A 256 3.83 -18.40 -22.30
N PRO A 257 3.09 -17.50 -23.00
CA PRO A 257 1.71 -17.21 -22.65
C PRO A 257 0.79 -18.43 -22.71
N GLU A 258 0.92 -19.28 -23.72
CA GLU A 258 0.14 -20.52 -23.84
C GLU A 258 0.48 -21.47 -22.67
N LEU A 259 1.77 -21.65 -22.41
CA LEU A 259 2.26 -22.53 -21.36
C LEU A 259 1.82 -22.03 -19.96
N PHE A 260 1.94 -20.74 -19.69
CA PHE A 260 1.50 -20.12 -18.45
C PHE A 260 -0.01 -20.28 -18.25
N ASN A 261 -0.80 -19.97 -19.26
CA ASN A 261 -2.25 -20.05 -19.18
C ASN A 261 -2.76 -21.48 -18.98
N LYS A 262 -2.07 -22.47 -19.51
CA LYS A 262 -2.39 -23.88 -19.26
C LYS A 262 -2.34 -24.25 -17.78
N HIS A 263 -1.37 -23.71 -17.02
CA HIS A 263 -1.19 -24.00 -15.60
C HIS A 263 -1.92 -23.02 -14.70
N PHE A 264 -1.86 -21.74 -15.00
CA PHE A 264 -2.24 -20.67 -14.10
C PHE A 264 -3.38 -19.77 -14.61
N GLY A 265 -3.79 -19.86 -15.87
CA GLY A 265 -4.78 -18.98 -16.49
C GLY A 265 -6.17 -19.01 -15.83
N LYS A 266 -6.41 -19.95 -14.95
CA LYS A 266 -7.62 -20.04 -14.12
C LYS A 266 -7.57 -19.08 -12.94
N TRP A 267 -6.37 -18.67 -12.46
CA TRP A 267 -6.15 -17.92 -11.24
C TRP A 267 -5.38 -16.61 -11.43
N PHE A 268 -4.73 -16.50 -12.59
CA PHE A 268 -3.93 -15.34 -12.97
C PHE A 268 -4.28 -14.85 -14.36
N LYS A 269 -4.36 -13.55 -14.52
CA LYS A 269 -4.32 -12.90 -15.84
C LYS A 269 -2.86 -12.60 -16.18
N LEU A 270 -2.35 -13.24 -17.25
CA LEU A 270 -1.03 -12.89 -17.78
C LEU A 270 -1.17 -11.73 -18.74
N VAL A 271 -0.39 -10.68 -18.54
CA VAL A 271 -0.32 -9.50 -19.41
C VAL A 271 1.12 -9.28 -19.87
N THR A 272 1.29 -8.67 -21.03
CA THR A 272 2.62 -8.24 -21.47
C THR A 272 3.10 -7.04 -20.64
N LYS A 273 4.41 -6.80 -20.61
CA LYS A 273 5.00 -5.60 -20.04
C LYS A 273 4.30 -4.34 -20.51
N THR A 274 4.14 -4.18 -21.83
CA THR A 274 3.49 -3.00 -22.42
C THR A 274 2.04 -2.85 -21.96
N GLU A 275 1.26 -3.95 -21.92
CA GLU A 275 -0.12 -3.89 -21.40
C GLU A 275 -0.15 -3.50 -19.92
N PHE A 276 0.76 -4.03 -19.11
CA PHE A 276 0.84 -3.65 -17.69
C PHE A 276 1.19 -2.18 -17.51
N GLU A 277 2.20 -1.70 -18.21
CA GLU A 277 2.63 -0.30 -18.17
C GLU A 277 1.52 0.66 -18.61
N THR A 278 0.83 0.37 -19.72
CA THR A 278 -0.16 1.30 -20.28
C THR A 278 -1.52 1.21 -19.61
N THR A 279 -2.00 0.00 -19.30
CA THR A 279 -3.38 -0.22 -18.82
C THR A 279 -3.50 -0.12 -17.31
N TYR A 280 -2.48 -0.60 -16.58
CA TYR A 280 -2.54 -0.69 -15.11
C TYR A 280 -1.76 0.42 -14.41
N LEU A 281 -0.59 0.77 -14.93
CA LEU A 281 0.23 1.83 -14.35
C LEU A 281 0.00 3.19 -14.97
N HIS A 282 -0.67 3.26 -16.13
CA HIS A 282 -0.82 4.49 -16.92
C HIS A 282 0.53 5.19 -17.18
N ALA A 283 1.58 4.39 -17.40
CA ALA A 283 2.93 4.88 -17.56
C ALA A 283 3.11 5.58 -18.90
N GLU A 284 3.76 6.75 -18.89
CA GLU A 284 4.12 7.51 -20.08
C GLU A 284 5.49 7.11 -20.65
N GLN A 285 6.27 6.34 -19.86
CA GLN A 285 7.59 5.85 -20.24
C GLN A 285 7.78 4.40 -19.79
N PRO A 286 8.61 3.60 -20.52
CA PRO A 286 8.88 2.22 -20.14
C PRO A 286 9.56 2.11 -18.77
N ILE A 287 9.16 1.10 -18.01
CA ILE A 287 9.67 0.84 -16.66
C ILE A 287 10.69 -0.31 -16.74
N ARG A 288 11.90 -0.08 -16.25
CA ARG A 288 13.00 -1.06 -16.36
C ARG A 288 12.90 -2.27 -15.43
N PHE A 289 12.14 -2.16 -14.34
CA PHE A 289 12.03 -3.21 -13.31
C PHE A 289 10.98 -4.28 -13.62
N ILE A 290 10.31 -4.17 -14.76
CA ILE A 290 9.26 -5.10 -15.20
C ILE A 290 9.83 -6.01 -16.28
N GLY A 291 9.62 -7.33 -16.12
CA GLY A 291 9.99 -8.36 -17.06
C GLY A 291 9.08 -8.39 -18.30
N ASP A 292 9.22 -9.41 -19.13
CA ASP A 292 8.47 -9.56 -20.39
C ASP A 292 6.97 -9.67 -20.16
N PHE A 293 6.57 -10.27 -19.03
CA PHE A 293 5.17 -10.45 -18.63
C PHE A 293 4.96 -10.14 -17.15
N VAL A 294 3.71 -9.81 -16.81
CA VAL A 294 3.24 -9.70 -15.43
C VAL A 294 2.04 -10.62 -15.23
N ALA A 295 2.09 -11.44 -14.19
CA ALA A 295 0.97 -12.29 -13.78
C ALA A 295 0.19 -11.63 -12.65
N LEU A 296 -1.06 -11.27 -12.91
CA LEU A 296 -1.97 -10.58 -12.00
C LEU A 296 -2.95 -11.59 -11.38
N ALA A 297 -2.93 -11.77 -10.08
CA ALA A 297 -3.84 -12.70 -9.39
C ALA A 297 -5.30 -12.21 -9.47
N THR A 298 -6.18 -13.11 -9.89
CA THR A 298 -7.63 -12.89 -10.02
C THR A 298 -8.45 -13.74 -9.05
N ASP A 299 -7.79 -14.55 -8.24
CA ASP A 299 -8.38 -15.47 -7.27
C ASP A 299 -7.50 -15.47 -5.99
N LYS A 300 -7.67 -16.44 -5.10
CA LYS A 300 -6.99 -16.56 -3.81
C LYS A 300 -5.54 -17.02 -3.88
N TYR A 301 -4.98 -17.33 -5.03
CA TYR A 301 -3.62 -17.86 -5.13
C TYR A 301 -2.57 -16.77 -5.25
N ASP A 302 -1.41 -17.00 -4.63
CA ASP A 302 -0.15 -16.33 -4.94
C ASP A 302 0.83 -17.27 -5.67
N LEU A 303 1.81 -16.71 -6.32
CA LEU A 303 2.85 -17.46 -7.04
C LEU A 303 4.22 -17.07 -6.50
N LYS A 304 4.92 -18.05 -5.91
CA LYS A 304 6.17 -17.85 -5.17
C LYS A 304 7.27 -18.79 -5.66
N GLN A 305 8.50 -18.51 -5.20
CA GLN A 305 9.61 -19.45 -5.19
C GLN A 305 9.80 -20.02 -3.79
N ARG A 306 10.23 -21.28 -3.68
CA ARG A 306 10.50 -21.92 -2.38
C ARG A 306 11.64 -21.26 -1.59
N SER A 307 12.52 -20.54 -2.28
CA SER A 307 13.57 -19.72 -1.66
C SER A 307 13.03 -18.46 -0.97
N ASP A 308 11.82 -18.01 -1.30
CA ASP A 308 11.10 -17.02 -0.52
C ASP A 308 10.43 -17.74 0.68
N THR A 309 11.07 -17.64 1.83
CA THR A 309 10.68 -18.38 3.05
C THR A 309 9.55 -17.71 3.84
N ILE A 310 9.10 -16.50 3.45
CA ILE A 310 8.02 -15.79 4.12
C ILE A 310 6.69 -16.42 3.69
N ILE A 311 5.99 -17.04 4.62
CA ILE A 311 4.69 -17.69 4.39
C ILE A 311 3.60 -16.86 5.07
N LEU A 312 2.86 -16.12 4.27
CA LEU A 312 1.76 -15.26 4.72
C LEU A 312 0.43 -16.04 4.65
N LYS A 313 -0.52 -15.74 5.53
CA LYS A 313 -1.85 -16.35 5.53
C LYS A 313 -2.85 -15.59 4.68
N SER A 314 -2.64 -14.30 4.54
CA SER A 314 -3.36 -13.42 3.63
C SER A 314 -2.40 -12.43 3.00
N HIS A 315 -2.77 -11.87 1.85
CA HIS A 315 -1.90 -10.99 1.07
C HIS A 315 -2.74 -10.06 0.19
N HIS A 316 -2.06 -9.16 -0.50
CA HIS A 316 -2.61 -8.14 -1.38
C HIS A 316 -1.81 -8.08 -2.70
N ALA A 317 -1.99 -7.04 -3.52
CA ALA A 317 -1.35 -6.75 -4.80
C ALA A 317 -1.95 -7.45 -6.03
N GLY A 318 -2.94 -8.33 -5.86
CA GLY A 318 -3.73 -8.85 -6.98
C GLY A 318 -4.74 -7.81 -7.51
N ILE A 319 -5.56 -8.26 -8.47
CA ILE A 319 -6.59 -7.37 -9.08
C ILE A 319 -8.02 -7.77 -8.70
N THR A 320 -8.18 -8.40 -7.55
CA THR A 320 -9.53 -8.70 -7.04
C THR A 320 -10.14 -7.47 -6.36
N PRO A 321 -11.49 -7.33 -6.36
CA PRO A 321 -12.13 -6.22 -5.63
C PRO A 321 -11.73 -6.16 -4.14
N ASP A 322 -11.49 -7.32 -3.52
CA ASP A 322 -11.09 -7.40 -2.10
C ASP A 322 -9.78 -6.67 -1.82
N GLU A 323 -8.90 -6.57 -2.82
CA GLU A 323 -7.58 -5.94 -2.75
C GLU A 323 -7.60 -4.49 -3.25
N LEU A 324 -8.47 -4.18 -4.23
CA LEU A 324 -8.47 -2.90 -4.92
C LEU A 324 -9.40 -1.86 -4.32
N GLU A 325 -10.51 -2.25 -3.66
CA GLU A 325 -11.45 -1.29 -3.12
C GLU A 325 -10.98 -0.75 -1.77
N ILE A 326 -10.75 0.56 -1.70
CA ILE A 326 -10.35 1.29 -0.50
C ILE A 326 -11.44 2.27 -0.04
N PRO A 327 -11.62 2.47 1.28
CA PRO A 327 -12.64 3.35 1.81
C PRO A 327 -12.23 4.82 1.73
N ILE A 328 -13.22 5.70 1.58
CA ILE A 328 -13.11 7.15 1.76
C ILE A 328 -13.99 7.53 2.94
N ILE A 329 -13.38 7.71 4.09
CA ILE A 329 -14.05 8.06 5.35
C ILE A 329 -13.73 9.53 5.63
N LYS A 330 -14.76 10.39 5.65
CA LYS A 330 -14.60 11.84 5.87
C LYS A 330 -15.21 12.26 7.19
N ILE A 331 -14.44 12.93 8.03
CA ILE A 331 -14.89 13.45 9.32
C ILE A 331 -14.53 14.92 9.42
N ASN A 332 -15.52 15.75 9.70
CA ASN A 332 -15.33 17.17 9.95
C ASN A 332 -15.52 17.45 11.44
N ARG A 333 -14.42 17.76 12.13
CA ARG A 333 -14.48 18.30 13.49
C ARG A 333 -14.64 19.80 13.40
N LEU A 334 -15.88 20.26 13.59
CA LEU A 334 -16.20 21.69 13.69
C LEU A 334 -16.02 22.12 15.15
N ILE A 335 -15.65 23.38 15.38
CA ILE A 335 -15.72 23.97 16.72
C ILE A 335 -17.22 24.09 17.02
N ASP A 336 -17.71 23.39 18.04
CA ASP A 336 -19.03 23.69 18.59
C ASP A 336 -18.93 25.07 19.27
N CYS A 337 -19.47 26.10 18.63
CA CYS A 337 -19.57 27.44 19.17
C CYS A 337 -20.56 27.55 20.34
N ASN A 338 -20.83 26.46 21.09
CA ASN A 338 -21.83 26.40 22.16
C ASN A 338 -21.23 26.31 23.56
N PHE A 339 -20.10 26.99 23.83
CA PHE A 339 -19.70 27.24 25.21
C PHE A 339 -19.20 28.69 25.38
N ILE A 340 -20.09 29.67 25.13
CA ILE A 340 -20.00 30.99 25.73
C ILE A 340 -21.38 31.29 26.31
N ILE A 341 -21.60 30.86 27.53
CA ILE A 341 -22.53 31.51 28.48
C ILE A 341 -21.84 31.50 29.85
#